data_0115006aae37caa80638483afde177fd
#
_entry.id   0115006aae37caa80638483afde177fd
#
_cell.length_a   1.000
_cell.length_b   1.000
_cell.length_c   1.000
_cell.angle_alpha   90.00
_cell.angle_beta   90.00
_cell.angle_gamma   90.00
#
_symmetry.space_group_name_H-M   'P 1'
#
loop_
_entity.id
_entity.type
_entity.pdbx_description
1 polymer ?
#
loop_
_entity_poly.entity_id
_entity_poly.type
_entity_poly.pdbx_seq_one_letter_code
_entity_poly.pdbx_strand_id
1 'polypeptide(L)'
;MSSYLSIYIVPKRKSEGEEKKHILVAAFSRNSEIYQYFNENIHPAYNGNKEHPYTTITKDRIQDVITDLSRDISSSKDRLMEYEKYAKDNPDYIQEIIELKQYISDLQYTQGEVCFIEDMIDSTDFYEEIEEVCCNID
;
A
#
# COMPACT_ATOMS: atom_id res chain seq x y z
N MET A 1 -0.39 -16.42 -15.60
CA MET A 1 0.77 -15.64 -15.09
C MET A 1 0.40 -14.95 -13.79
N SER A 2 1.33 -14.96 -12.86
CA SER A 2 1.15 -14.29 -11.58
C SER A 2 1.44 -12.80 -11.73
N SER A 3 0.58 -11.97 -11.16
CA SER A 3 0.78 -10.52 -11.09
C SER A 3 1.15 -10.15 -9.66
N TYR A 4 2.09 -9.23 -9.50
CA TYR A 4 2.61 -8.83 -8.20
C TYR A 4 2.78 -7.32 -8.11
N LEU A 5 2.56 -6.81 -6.91
CA LEU A 5 3.09 -5.52 -6.50
C LEU A 5 4.46 -5.81 -5.88
N SER A 6 5.51 -5.28 -6.48
CA SER A 6 6.88 -5.48 -6.00
C SER A 6 7.47 -4.14 -5.59
N ILE A 7 8.08 -4.11 -4.41
CA ILE A 7 8.70 -2.91 -3.85
C ILE A 7 10.20 -3.11 -3.85
N TYR A 8 10.92 -2.13 -4.35
CA TYR A 8 12.38 -2.18 -4.50
C TYR A 8 13.03 -0.98 -3.84
N ILE A 9 14.23 -1.18 -3.34
CA ILE A 9 15.14 -0.08 -3.01
C ILE A 9 16.24 -0.03 -4.05
N VAL A 10 16.76 1.18 -4.30
CA VAL A 10 17.91 1.42 -5.16
C VAL A 10 18.98 2.05 -4.30
N PRO A 11 20.05 1.30 -3.93
CA PRO A 11 21.17 1.89 -3.18
C PRO A 11 21.85 2.98 -3.98
N LYS A 12 22.40 3.98 -3.28
CA LYS A 12 23.12 5.08 -3.91
C LYS A 12 24.30 4.55 -4.72
N ARG A 13 24.37 4.95 -5.98
CA ARG A 13 25.48 4.61 -6.85
C ARG A 13 26.73 5.35 -6.44
N LYS A 14 27.89 4.71 -6.61
CA LYS A 14 29.20 5.31 -6.30
C LYS A 14 29.65 6.28 -7.40
N SER A 15 29.14 6.09 -8.62
CA SER A 15 29.43 6.96 -9.76
C SER A 15 28.23 7.04 -10.69
N GLU A 16 28.12 8.12 -11.46
CA GLU A 16 27.00 8.34 -12.39
C GLU A 16 26.93 7.27 -13.50
N GLY A 17 28.06 6.68 -13.84
CA GLY A 17 28.12 5.63 -14.86
C GLY A 17 27.73 4.25 -14.37
N GLU A 18 27.53 4.09 -13.06
CA GLU A 18 27.14 2.81 -12.48
C GLU A 18 25.65 2.54 -12.73
N GLU A 19 25.33 1.30 -13.08
CA GLU A 19 23.94 0.89 -13.30
C GLU A 19 23.17 0.84 -12.00
N LYS A 20 21.90 1.28 -12.01
CA LYS A 20 21.00 1.17 -10.87
C LYS A 20 20.69 -0.28 -10.56
N LYS A 21 20.86 -0.65 -9.30
CA LYS A 21 20.48 -2.00 -8.81
C LYS A 21 19.14 -1.90 -8.10
N HIS A 22 18.20 -2.74 -8.52
CA HIS A 22 16.87 -2.82 -7.89
C HIS A 22 16.83 -4.03 -6.97
N ILE A 23 16.77 -3.78 -5.66
CA ILE A 23 16.77 -4.84 -4.66
C ILE A 23 15.34 -4.99 -4.13
N LEU A 24 14.77 -6.17 -4.33
CA LEU A 24 13.41 -6.49 -3.89
C LEU A 24 13.36 -6.54 -2.36
N VAL A 25 12.45 -5.76 -1.77
CA VAL A 25 12.24 -5.76 -0.31
C VAL A 25 10.89 -6.33 0.09
N ALA A 26 9.89 -6.27 -0.78
CA ALA A 26 8.57 -6.84 -0.51
C ALA A 26 7.84 -7.13 -1.81
N ALA A 27 7.01 -8.17 -1.80
CA ALA A 27 6.16 -8.51 -2.95
C ALA A 27 4.79 -8.99 -2.45
N PHE A 28 3.73 -8.54 -3.10
CA PHE A 28 2.35 -8.88 -2.74
C PHE A 28 1.61 -9.37 -3.97
N SER A 29 0.81 -10.41 -3.80
CA SER A 29 0.08 -10.99 -4.93
C SER A 29 -1.07 -10.07 -5.40
N ARG A 30 -1.51 -10.30 -6.63
CA ARG A 30 -2.63 -9.59 -7.24
C ARG A 30 -3.92 -9.64 -6.40
N ASN A 31 -4.10 -10.71 -5.63
CA ASN A 31 -5.30 -10.91 -4.84
C ASN A 31 -5.26 -10.18 -3.49
N SER A 32 -4.12 -9.55 -3.14
CA SER A 32 -3.99 -8.81 -1.90
C SER A 32 -4.68 -7.45 -1.98
N GLU A 33 -5.17 -6.97 -0.85
CA GLU A 33 -5.79 -5.64 -0.75
C GLU A 33 -4.79 -4.53 -1.08
N ILE A 34 -3.53 -4.69 -0.69
CA ILE A 34 -2.49 -3.69 -0.95
C ILE A 34 -2.22 -3.55 -2.46
N TYR A 35 -2.26 -4.65 -3.20
CA TYR A 35 -2.12 -4.60 -4.66
C TYR A 35 -3.22 -3.74 -5.27
N GLN A 36 -4.47 -3.99 -4.88
CA GLN A 36 -5.61 -3.23 -5.39
C GLN A 36 -5.51 -1.76 -5.01
N TYR A 37 -5.12 -1.48 -3.78
CA TYR A 37 -4.98 -0.12 -3.30
C TYR A 37 -3.91 0.66 -4.09
N PHE A 38 -2.75 0.06 -4.33
CA PHE A 38 -1.67 0.68 -5.09
C PHE A 38 -2.07 0.89 -6.55
N ASN A 39 -2.75 -0.09 -7.15
CA ASN A 39 -3.22 0.01 -8.53
C ASN A 39 -4.21 1.16 -8.71
N GLU A 40 -5.10 1.36 -7.76
CA GLU A 40 -6.14 2.40 -7.83
C GLU A 40 -5.65 3.79 -7.44
N ASN A 41 -4.72 3.89 -6.50
CA ASN A 41 -4.39 5.16 -5.85
C ASN A 41 -2.97 5.65 -6.11
N ILE A 42 -2.03 4.79 -6.47
CA ILE A 42 -0.63 5.15 -6.57
C ILE A 42 -0.11 5.00 -7.99
N HIS A 43 -0.36 3.85 -8.60
CA HIS A 43 0.20 3.54 -9.89
C HIS A 43 -0.70 2.57 -10.66
N PRO A 44 -1.12 2.92 -11.88
CA PRO A 44 -1.85 1.98 -12.72
C PRO A 44 -1.03 0.70 -12.96
N ALA A 45 -1.68 -0.45 -12.93
CA ALA A 45 -1.05 -1.76 -13.06
C ALA A 45 -0.21 -1.91 -14.34
N TYR A 46 -0.55 -1.19 -15.40
CA TYR A 46 0.20 -1.24 -16.65
C TYR A 46 0.24 0.13 -17.28
N ASN A 47 1.45 0.68 -17.39
CA ASN A 47 1.64 2.00 -17.97
C ASN A 47 2.06 1.95 -19.45
N GLY A 48 2.18 0.77 -20.04
CA GLY A 48 2.56 0.59 -21.44
C GLY A 48 4.05 0.81 -21.72
N ASN A 49 4.85 1.17 -20.74
CA ASN A 49 6.25 1.49 -20.92
C ASN A 49 7.15 0.37 -20.39
N LYS A 50 7.52 -0.56 -21.27
CA LYS A 50 8.38 -1.69 -20.91
C LYS A 50 9.82 -1.29 -20.60
N GLU A 51 10.26 -0.11 -21.04
CA GLU A 51 11.61 0.39 -20.78
C GLU A 51 11.74 0.96 -19.37
N HIS A 52 10.63 1.47 -18.80
CA HIS A 52 10.61 2.07 -17.46
C HIS A 52 9.46 1.46 -16.65
N PRO A 53 9.62 0.20 -16.22
CA PRO A 53 8.54 -0.49 -15.50
C PRO A 53 8.40 -0.04 -14.05
N TYR A 54 9.34 0.76 -13.54
CA TYR A 54 9.35 1.18 -12.14
C TYR A 54 8.75 2.55 -11.96
N THR A 55 7.97 2.70 -10.87
CA THR A 55 7.43 4.00 -10.44
C THR A 55 8.09 4.37 -9.11
N THR A 56 8.67 5.56 -9.06
CA THR A 56 9.29 6.05 -7.83
C THR A 56 8.23 6.33 -6.77
N ILE A 57 8.46 5.84 -5.56
CA ILE A 57 7.63 6.13 -4.39
C ILE A 57 8.53 6.78 -3.34
N THR A 58 8.18 8.00 -2.91
CA THR A 58 8.93 8.65 -1.84
C THR A 58 8.52 8.09 -0.48
N LYS A 59 9.41 8.19 0.50
CA LYS A 59 9.08 7.83 1.89
C LYS A 59 7.90 8.66 2.39
N ASP A 60 7.85 9.94 2.01
CA ASP A 60 6.74 10.82 2.37
C ASP A 60 5.42 10.31 1.80
N ARG A 61 5.43 9.78 0.57
CA ARG A 61 4.23 9.20 -0.02
C ARG A 61 3.75 7.97 0.73
N ILE A 62 4.68 7.14 1.21
CA ILE A 62 4.34 5.97 2.03
C ILE A 62 3.70 6.42 3.34
N GLN A 63 4.26 7.44 3.99
CA GLN A 63 3.68 8.03 5.20
C GLN A 63 2.29 8.61 4.94
N ASP A 64 2.10 9.28 3.82
CA ASP A 64 0.78 9.82 3.43
C ASP A 64 -0.25 8.71 3.25
N VAL A 65 0.14 7.58 2.66
CA VAL A 65 -0.75 6.42 2.50
C VAL A 65 -1.18 5.89 3.87
N ILE A 66 -0.25 5.75 4.81
CA ILE A 66 -0.55 5.29 6.17
C ILE A 66 -1.53 6.25 6.85
N THR A 67 -1.30 7.56 6.72
CA THR A 67 -2.15 8.60 7.30
C THR A 67 -3.54 8.58 6.68
N ASP A 68 -3.64 8.46 5.36
CA ASP A 68 -4.92 8.40 4.65
C ASP A 68 -5.72 7.17 5.06
N LEU A 69 -5.07 6.02 5.19
CA LEU A 69 -5.71 4.80 5.66
C LEU A 69 -6.20 4.94 7.11
N SER A 70 -5.41 5.57 7.98
CA SER A 70 -5.83 5.84 9.37
C SER A 70 -7.08 6.71 9.42
N ARG A 71 -7.16 7.72 8.56
CA ARG A 71 -8.32 8.62 8.47
C ARG A 71 -9.56 7.86 8.00
N ASP A 72 -9.43 7.04 6.98
CA ASP A 72 -10.54 6.24 6.45
C ASP A 72 -11.03 5.22 7.47
N ILE A 73 -10.12 4.59 8.20
CA ILE A 73 -10.45 3.64 9.27
C ILE A 73 -11.25 4.36 10.36
N SER A 74 -10.77 5.50 10.83
CA SER A 74 -11.43 6.29 11.87
C SER A 74 -12.83 6.74 11.45
N SER A 75 -12.95 7.26 10.23
CA SER A 75 -14.21 7.72 9.66
C SER A 75 -15.20 6.57 9.51
N SER A 76 -14.72 5.40 9.09
CA SER A 76 -15.56 4.21 8.91
C SER A 76 -16.03 3.65 10.25
N LYS A 77 -15.19 3.71 11.28
CA LYS A 77 -15.57 3.30 12.65
C LYS A 77 -16.67 4.19 13.22
N ASP A 78 -16.60 5.49 12.95
CA ASP A 78 -17.64 6.44 13.38
C ASP A 78 -18.97 6.12 12.69
N ARG A 79 -18.93 5.82 11.39
CA ARG A 79 -20.11 5.40 10.64
C ARG A 79 -20.68 4.09 11.15
N LEU A 80 -19.83 3.15 11.54
CA LEU A 80 -20.25 1.88 12.11
C LEU A 80 -21.01 2.09 13.41
N MET A 81 -20.54 2.99 14.27
CA MET A 81 -21.22 3.32 15.51
C MET A 81 -22.62 3.88 15.25
N GLU A 82 -22.78 4.73 14.25
CA GLU A 82 -24.08 5.26 13.87
C GLU A 82 -25.02 4.16 13.37
N TYR A 83 -24.54 3.28 12.50
CA TYR A 83 -25.33 2.18 11.96
C TYR A 83 -25.76 1.21 13.07
N GLU A 84 -24.89 0.95 14.04
CA GLU A 84 -25.23 0.11 15.19
C GLU A 84 -26.36 0.71 16.03
N LYS A 85 -26.41 2.04 16.16
CA LYS A 85 -27.52 2.73 16.84
C LYS A 85 -28.82 2.58 16.04
N TYR A 86 -28.78 2.75 14.72
CA TYR A 86 -29.96 2.64 13.88
C TYR A 86 -30.48 1.21 13.79
N ALA A 87 -29.59 0.21 13.83
CA ALA A 87 -29.95 -1.19 13.74
C ALA A 87 -30.79 -1.69 14.91
N LYS A 88 -30.77 -1.01 16.06
CA LYS A 88 -31.60 -1.35 17.21
C LYS A 88 -33.08 -1.25 16.88
N ASP A 89 -33.46 -0.28 16.05
CA ASP A 89 -34.84 -0.03 15.66
C ASP A 89 -35.13 -0.44 14.21
N ASN A 90 -34.10 -0.73 13.42
CA ASN A 90 -34.24 -1.07 12.01
C ASN A 90 -33.26 -2.17 11.60
N PRO A 91 -33.74 -3.44 11.52
CA PRO A 91 -32.87 -4.56 11.17
C PRO A 91 -32.32 -4.51 9.77
N ASP A 92 -32.79 -3.63 8.88
CA ASP A 92 -32.27 -3.48 7.53
C ASP A 92 -30.80 -2.98 7.53
N TYR A 93 -30.35 -2.36 8.62
CA TYR A 93 -28.96 -1.90 8.75
C TYR A 93 -27.96 -3.02 9.05
N ILE A 94 -28.42 -4.24 9.35
CA ILE A 94 -27.53 -5.35 9.70
C ILE A 94 -26.58 -5.68 8.55
N GLN A 95 -27.05 -5.67 7.32
CA GLN A 95 -26.23 -5.98 6.15
C GLN A 95 -25.14 -4.89 5.95
N GLU A 96 -25.51 -3.63 6.07
CA GLU A 96 -24.54 -2.51 5.98
C GLU A 96 -23.48 -2.60 7.08
N ILE A 97 -23.85 -3.03 8.28
CA ILE A 97 -22.93 -3.23 9.40
C ILE A 97 -21.91 -4.33 9.06
N ILE A 98 -22.37 -5.45 8.53
CA ILE A 98 -21.50 -6.57 8.14
C ILE A 98 -20.51 -6.12 7.07
N GLU A 99 -20.98 -5.44 6.04
CA GLU A 99 -20.15 -4.94 4.94
C GLU A 99 -19.13 -3.91 5.43
N LEU A 100 -19.56 -3.01 6.31
CA LEU A 100 -18.68 -1.96 6.84
C LEU A 100 -17.60 -2.54 7.75
N LYS A 101 -17.93 -3.55 8.56
CA LYS A 101 -16.93 -4.26 9.38
C LYS A 101 -15.87 -4.93 8.50
N GLN A 102 -16.30 -5.54 7.40
CA GLN A 102 -15.36 -6.15 6.45
C GLN A 102 -14.48 -5.08 5.80
N TYR A 103 -15.05 -3.96 5.40
CA TYR A 103 -14.31 -2.86 4.81
C TYR A 103 -13.25 -2.31 5.76
N ILE A 104 -13.61 -2.11 7.03
CA ILE A 104 -12.67 -1.65 8.06
C ILE A 104 -11.53 -2.66 8.24
N SER A 105 -11.86 -3.94 8.29
CA SER A 105 -10.88 -5.01 8.42
C SER A 105 -9.90 -5.01 7.23
N ASP A 106 -10.39 -4.82 6.02
CA ASP A 106 -9.57 -4.76 4.81
C ASP A 106 -8.63 -3.53 4.84
N LEU A 107 -9.14 -2.38 5.29
CA LEU A 107 -8.32 -1.18 5.45
C LEU A 107 -7.20 -1.39 6.49
N GLN A 108 -7.53 -2.00 7.61
CA GLN A 108 -6.55 -2.28 8.68
C GLN A 108 -5.48 -3.25 8.21
N TYR A 109 -5.87 -4.26 7.45
CA TYR A 109 -4.93 -5.22 6.88
C TYR A 109 -3.99 -4.53 5.89
N THR A 110 -4.54 -3.70 5.00
CA THR A 110 -3.75 -2.93 4.02
C THR A 110 -2.78 -2.00 4.72
N GLN A 111 -3.23 -1.29 5.76
CA GLN A 111 -2.36 -0.41 6.54
C GLN A 111 -1.21 -1.18 7.18
N GLY A 112 -1.48 -2.37 7.71
CA GLY A 112 -0.44 -3.24 8.27
C GLY A 112 0.60 -3.63 7.24
N GLU A 113 0.18 -3.91 6.01
CA GLU A 113 1.10 -4.25 4.92
C GLU A 113 1.94 -3.04 4.48
N VAL A 114 1.36 -1.83 4.45
CA VAL A 114 2.12 -0.60 4.14
C VAL A 114 3.14 -0.31 5.24
N CYS A 115 2.77 -0.49 6.51
CA CYS A 115 3.70 -0.36 7.63
C CYS A 115 4.84 -1.39 7.52
N PHE A 116 4.55 -2.61 7.08
CA PHE A 116 5.56 -3.63 6.82
C PHE A 116 6.56 -3.18 5.75
N ILE A 117 6.08 -2.56 4.67
CA ILE A 117 6.95 -2.01 3.63
C ILE A 117 7.90 -0.96 4.23
N GLU A 118 7.37 -0.05 5.04
CA GLU A 118 8.17 0.98 5.71
C GLU A 118 9.24 0.36 6.60
N ASP A 119 8.85 -0.64 7.41
CA ASP A 119 9.79 -1.35 8.29
C ASP A 119 10.87 -2.07 7.50
N MET A 120 10.51 -2.68 6.37
CA MET A 120 11.48 -3.36 5.50
C MET A 120 12.47 -2.39 4.88
N ILE A 121 12.02 -1.21 4.47
CA ILE A 121 12.89 -0.15 3.95
C ILE A 121 13.84 0.33 5.04
N ASP A 122 13.32 0.57 6.24
CA ASP A 122 14.14 1.04 7.37
C ASP A 122 15.14 -0.03 7.82
N SER A 123 14.82 -1.32 7.64
CA SER A 123 15.72 -2.44 7.97
C SER A 123 16.89 -2.58 6.99
N THR A 124 16.90 -1.82 5.91
CA THR A 124 18.00 -1.83 4.94
C THR A 124 19.06 -0.77 5.24
N ASP A 125 19.18 -0.34 6.47
CA ASP A 125 20.12 0.68 6.93
C ASP A 125 21.58 0.25 6.79
N PHE A 126 21.86 -1.04 6.57
CA PHE A 126 23.20 -1.51 6.23
C PHE A 126 23.71 -0.99 4.87
N TYR A 127 22.80 -0.47 4.03
CA TYR A 127 23.20 0.34 2.90
C TYR A 127 23.36 1.79 3.40
N GLU A 128 24.53 2.37 3.20
CA GLU A 128 24.84 3.72 3.70
C GLU A 128 23.80 4.76 3.28
N GLU A 129 23.31 4.66 2.04
CA GLU A 129 22.27 5.53 1.54
C GLU A 129 21.38 4.80 0.53
N ILE A 130 20.09 5.15 0.52
CA ILE A 130 19.13 4.70 -0.48
C ILE A 130 18.87 5.87 -1.42
N GLU A 131 19.15 5.68 -2.70
CA GLU A 131 18.92 6.69 -3.74
C GLU A 131 17.43 6.82 -4.07
N GLU A 132 16.72 5.69 -4.11
CA GLU A 132 15.35 5.66 -4.58
C GLU A 132 14.59 4.47 -3.98
N VAL A 133 13.30 4.65 -3.73
CA VAL A 133 12.36 3.57 -3.47
C VAL A 133 11.38 3.56 -4.63
N CYS A 134 11.10 2.40 -5.19
CA CYS A 134 10.19 2.30 -6.32
C CYS A 134 9.35 1.03 -6.27
N CYS A 135 8.29 1.01 -7.06
CA CYS A 135 7.44 -0.16 -7.19
C CYS A 135 7.22 -0.52 -8.65
N ASN A 136 6.85 -1.77 -8.87
CA ASN A 136 6.39 -2.29 -10.13
C ASN A 136 5.08 -3.04 -9.89
N ILE A 137 4.08 -2.72 -10.69
CA ILE A 137 2.79 -3.42 -10.66
C ILE A 137 2.59 -4.04 -12.05
N ASP A 138 2.58 -5.36 -12.10
CA ASP A 138 2.32 -6.04 -13.35
C ASP A 138 0.99 -6.81 -13.36
#